data_a37844f62b02f509cf76dd19f0e7a66f
#
_entry.id   a37844f62b02f509cf76dd19f0e7a66f
#
_cell.length_a   1.000
_cell.length_b   1.000
_cell.length_c   1.000
_cell.angle_alpha   90.00
_cell.angle_beta   90.00
_cell.angle_gamma   90.00
#
_symmetry.space_group_name_H-M   'P 1'
#
loop_
_entity.id
_entity.type
_entity.pdbx_description
1 polymer ?
#
loop_
_entity_poly.entity_id
_entity_poly.type
_entity_poly.pdbx_seq_one_letter_code
_entity_poly.pdbx_strand_id
1 'polypeptide(L)'
;MIKELLIILVSSSLISNVVLSQFLGLCPFLGVSKKTNTAAGMGTAVIFVITLSSAVTGLIYQYILTPLDLTYLQTIVFILVIAALVQFVEMFLKKFMKSLYQALGVYLPLITTNCAVLGIALTNVQKNYGILQGVGNGFATAAGFTIAIVILAGIREKMAYNDIPESFKGMPIVLITAGLMAIAFCGFSGLL
;
A
#
# COMPACT_ATOMS: atom_id res chain seq x y z
N MET A 1 8.48 16.23 -18.14
CA MET A 1 7.20 15.57 -17.78
C MET A 1 7.30 14.04 -17.79
N ILE A 2 7.54 13.37 -18.93
CA ILE A 2 7.63 11.89 -18.99
C ILE A 2 8.83 11.36 -18.19
N LYS A 3 10.00 11.99 -18.29
CA LYS A 3 11.19 11.61 -17.51
C LYS A 3 10.97 11.74 -16.00
N GLU A 4 10.36 12.82 -15.55
CA GLU A 4 10.03 13.04 -14.14
C GLU A 4 9.04 12.00 -13.63
N LEU A 5 8.01 11.68 -14.43
CA LEU A 5 7.02 10.65 -14.08
C LEU A 5 7.69 9.27 -13.95
N LEU A 6 8.60 8.92 -14.86
CA LEU A 6 9.38 7.68 -14.81
C LEU A 6 10.28 7.61 -13.57
N ILE A 7 10.95 8.70 -13.22
CA ILE A 7 11.79 8.78 -12.02
C ILE A 7 10.92 8.61 -10.77
N ILE A 8 9.77 9.29 -10.68
CA ILE A 8 8.82 9.12 -9.58
C ILE A 8 8.34 7.67 -9.49
N LEU A 9 8.01 7.03 -10.63
CA LEU A 9 7.56 5.65 -10.67
C LEU A 9 8.60 4.68 -10.11
N VAL A 10 9.83 4.76 -10.58
CA VAL A 10 10.92 3.87 -10.14
C VAL A 10 11.32 4.17 -8.68
N SER A 11 11.46 5.44 -8.33
CA SER A 11 11.82 5.86 -6.97
C SER A 11 10.77 5.41 -5.94
N SER A 12 9.49 5.61 -6.22
CA SER A 12 8.40 5.26 -5.28
C SER A 12 8.14 3.75 -5.19
N SER A 13 8.45 2.99 -6.26
CA SER A 13 8.23 1.54 -6.28
C SER A 13 9.34 0.77 -5.58
N LEU A 14 10.61 1.10 -5.85
CA LEU A 14 11.77 0.33 -5.41
C LEU A 14 12.53 1.00 -4.26
N ILE A 15 12.86 2.30 -4.39
CA ILE A 15 13.75 2.98 -3.44
C ILE A 15 12.97 3.39 -2.18
N SER A 16 11.86 4.10 -2.36
CA SER A 16 10.99 4.54 -1.26
C SER A 16 9.78 3.61 -1.11
N ASN A 17 10.02 2.30 -1.04
CA ASN A 17 8.94 1.34 -0.86
C ASN A 17 8.21 1.63 0.45
N VAL A 18 6.90 1.92 0.35
CA VAL A 18 6.09 2.38 1.49
C VAL A 18 6.08 1.38 2.65
N VAL A 19 6.20 0.09 2.39
CA VAL A 19 6.20 -0.95 3.43
C VAL A 19 7.59 -1.11 4.06
N LEU A 20 8.62 -1.24 3.24
CA LEU A 20 9.97 -1.61 3.70
C LEU A 20 10.79 -0.41 4.16
N SER A 21 10.53 0.78 3.63
CA SER A 21 11.23 2.02 3.99
C SER A 21 10.45 2.85 5.01
N GLN A 22 9.13 2.98 4.85
CA GLN A 22 8.28 3.82 5.70
C GLN A 22 7.48 3.04 6.74
N PHE A 23 7.51 1.70 6.69
CA PHE A 23 6.76 0.81 7.59
C PHE A 23 5.25 1.04 7.58
N LEU A 24 4.70 1.57 6.49
CA LEU A 24 3.27 1.79 6.32
C LEU A 24 2.62 0.59 5.60
N GLY A 25 1.44 0.20 6.04
CA GLY A 25 0.72 -0.95 5.45
C GLY A 25 1.22 -2.31 5.93
N LEU A 26 1.84 -2.40 7.12
CA LEU A 26 2.30 -3.67 7.70
C LEU A 26 1.16 -4.62 8.04
N CYS A 27 -0.03 -4.11 8.37
CA CYS A 27 -1.17 -4.95 8.73
C CYS A 27 -1.57 -5.93 7.61
N PRO A 28 -1.85 -5.48 6.38
CA PRO A 28 -2.10 -6.40 5.27
C PRO A 28 -0.83 -7.15 4.84
N PHE A 29 0.34 -6.51 4.93
CA PHE A 29 1.61 -7.13 4.56
C PHE A 29 1.92 -8.39 5.37
N LEU A 30 1.76 -8.35 6.69
CA LEU A 30 1.98 -9.51 7.57
C LEU A 30 0.78 -10.47 7.59
N GLY A 31 -0.45 -9.94 7.51
CA GLY A 31 -1.67 -10.72 7.64
C GLY A 31 -1.96 -11.62 6.44
N VAL A 32 -1.79 -11.10 5.22
CA VAL A 32 -2.23 -11.76 3.97
C VAL A 32 -1.10 -12.50 3.26
N SER A 33 0.15 -12.37 3.68
CA SER A 33 1.32 -12.98 3.04
C SER A 33 1.51 -14.49 3.32
N LYS A 34 0.45 -15.23 3.70
CA LYS A 34 0.53 -16.68 3.93
C LYS A 34 0.61 -17.51 2.66
N LYS A 35 -0.04 -17.07 1.59
CA LYS A 35 -0.07 -17.74 0.28
C LYS A 35 0.16 -16.70 -0.82
N THR A 36 0.96 -17.05 -1.82
CA THR A 36 1.29 -16.17 -2.94
C THR A 36 0.06 -15.74 -3.73
N ASN A 37 -0.90 -16.63 -3.96
CA ASN A 37 -2.15 -16.30 -4.67
C ASN A 37 -3.01 -15.28 -3.92
N THR A 38 -3.12 -15.41 -2.60
CA THR A 38 -3.87 -14.44 -1.77
C THR A 38 -3.13 -13.10 -1.70
N ALA A 39 -1.80 -13.12 -1.62
CA ALA A 39 -0.97 -11.93 -1.62
C ALA A 39 -1.07 -11.16 -2.94
N ALA A 40 -1.08 -11.84 -4.09
CA ALA A 40 -1.26 -11.22 -5.40
C ALA A 40 -2.66 -10.60 -5.55
N GLY A 41 -3.72 -11.30 -5.11
CA GLY A 41 -5.08 -10.77 -5.11
C GLY A 41 -5.23 -9.54 -4.22
N MET A 42 -4.60 -9.55 -3.04
CA MET A 42 -4.56 -8.38 -2.15
C MET A 42 -3.79 -7.22 -2.78
N GLY A 43 -2.65 -7.50 -3.43
CA GLY A 43 -1.86 -6.49 -4.12
C GLY A 43 -2.64 -5.76 -5.20
N THR A 44 -3.37 -6.49 -6.03
CA THR A 44 -4.21 -5.88 -7.09
C THR A 44 -5.33 -5.01 -6.52
N ALA A 45 -5.98 -5.45 -5.44
CA ALA A 45 -6.99 -4.66 -4.75
C ALA A 45 -6.39 -3.38 -4.16
N VAL A 46 -5.21 -3.46 -3.56
CA VAL A 46 -4.50 -2.30 -2.99
C VAL A 46 -4.10 -1.31 -4.09
N ILE A 47 -3.61 -1.78 -5.25
CA ILE A 47 -3.30 -0.90 -6.40
C ILE A 47 -4.53 -0.09 -6.80
N PHE A 48 -5.67 -0.75 -6.94
CA PHE A 48 -6.91 -0.09 -7.33
C PHE A 48 -7.34 0.96 -6.29
N VAL A 49 -7.37 0.59 -5.01
CA VAL A 49 -7.80 1.47 -3.93
C VAL A 49 -6.87 2.68 -3.78
N ILE A 50 -5.55 2.47 -3.77
CA ILE A 50 -4.58 3.56 -3.61
C ILE A 50 -4.65 4.54 -4.78
N THR A 51 -4.74 4.04 -6.01
CA THR A 51 -4.82 4.88 -7.20
C THR A 51 -6.09 5.73 -7.19
N LEU A 52 -7.22 5.12 -6.87
CA LEU A 52 -8.50 5.82 -6.76
C LEU A 52 -8.50 6.85 -5.62
N SER A 53 -7.98 6.46 -4.45
CA SER A 53 -7.87 7.36 -3.29
C SER A 53 -6.94 8.53 -3.57
N SER A 54 -5.81 8.32 -4.23
CA SER A 54 -4.90 9.41 -4.62
C SER A 54 -5.54 10.41 -5.57
N ALA A 55 -6.36 9.93 -6.51
CA ALA A 55 -7.11 10.80 -7.41
C ALA A 55 -8.13 11.66 -6.66
N VAL A 56 -8.96 11.02 -5.82
CA VAL A 56 -10.04 11.70 -5.09
C VAL A 56 -9.48 12.66 -4.03
N THR A 57 -8.49 12.24 -3.25
CA THR A 57 -7.87 13.11 -2.23
C THR A 57 -7.12 14.27 -2.84
N GLY A 58 -6.46 14.08 -4.00
CA GLY A 58 -5.80 15.15 -4.75
C GLY A 58 -6.80 16.19 -5.25
N LEU A 59 -7.96 15.74 -5.79
CA LEU A 59 -9.04 16.65 -6.21
C LEU A 59 -9.59 17.44 -5.01
N ILE A 60 -9.90 16.79 -3.91
CA ILE A 60 -10.44 17.43 -2.72
C ILE A 60 -9.45 18.44 -2.14
N TYR A 61 -8.16 18.09 -2.09
CA TYR A 61 -7.14 19.00 -1.60
C TYR A 61 -7.05 20.26 -2.46
N GLN A 62 -6.99 20.11 -3.79
CA GLN A 62 -6.79 21.23 -4.69
C GLN A 62 -8.04 22.13 -4.84
N TYR A 63 -9.24 21.54 -4.83
CA TYR A 63 -10.46 22.31 -5.11
C TYR A 63 -11.23 22.74 -3.85
N ILE A 64 -11.01 22.08 -2.72
CA ILE A 64 -11.75 22.35 -1.48
C ILE A 64 -10.83 22.90 -0.39
N LEU A 65 -9.76 22.17 -0.03
CA LEU A 65 -8.93 22.57 1.10
C LEU A 65 -8.09 23.80 0.83
N THR A 66 -7.52 23.91 -0.37
CA THR A 66 -6.64 25.04 -0.73
C THR A 66 -7.39 26.37 -0.77
N PRO A 67 -8.56 26.50 -1.43
CA PRO A 67 -9.27 27.79 -1.49
C PRO A 67 -9.97 28.19 -0.18
N LEU A 68 -10.15 27.23 0.77
CA LEU A 68 -10.79 27.48 2.06
C LEU A 68 -9.79 27.70 3.19
N ASP A 69 -8.47 27.64 2.93
CA ASP A 69 -7.38 27.75 3.92
C ASP A 69 -7.51 26.76 5.10
N LEU A 70 -8.17 25.60 4.88
CA LEU A 70 -8.40 24.55 5.87
C LEU A 70 -7.34 23.43 5.83
N THR A 71 -6.10 23.79 5.48
CA THR A 71 -5.00 22.82 5.32
C THR A 71 -4.65 22.07 6.60
N TYR A 72 -4.90 22.63 7.78
CA TYR A 72 -4.68 21.97 9.07
C TYR A 72 -5.66 20.80 9.33
N LEU A 73 -6.83 20.76 8.66
CA LEU A 73 -7.81 19.68 8.77
C LEU A 73 -7.61 18.58 7.73
N GLN A 74 -6.57 18.66 6.89
CA GLN A 74 -6.34 17.74 5.78
C GLN A 74 -6.37 16.26 6.19
N THR A 75 -5.75 15.92 7.33
CA THR A 75 -5.67 14.52 7.80
C THR A 75 -7.03 13.96 8.14
N ILE A 76 -7.88 14.74 8.83
CA ILE A 76 -9.24 14.31 9.21
C ILE A 76 -10.11 14.13 7.98
N VAL A 77 -10.05 15.08 7.05
CA VAL A 77 -10.82 15.04 5.79
C VAL A 77 -10.36 13.83 4.97
N PHE A 78 -9.07 13.57 4.85
CA PHE A 78 -8.55 12.44 4.10
C PHE A 78 -8.98 11.10 4.71
N ILE A 79 -8.90 10.93 6.03
CA ILE A 79 -9.35 9.71 6.69
C ILE A 79 -10.84 9.47 6.39
N LEU A 80 -11.68 10.48 6.52
CA LEU A 80 -13.12 10.37 6.28
C LEU A 80 -13.43 10.01 4.83
N VAL A 81 -12.80 10.70 3.89
CA VAL A 81 -13.00 10.47 2.45
C VAL A 81 -12.51 9.08 2.04
N ILE A 82 -11.30 8.68 2.49
CA ILE A 82 -10.74 7.35 2.20
C ILE A 82 -11.64 6.27 2.77
N ALA A 83 -12.11 6.40 4.02
CA ALA A 83 -13.01 5.43 4.64
C ALA A 83 -14.32 5.28 3.85
N ALA A 84 -14.96 6.39 3.48
CA ALA A 84 -16.18 6.37 2.68
C ALA A 84 -15.97 5.73 1.30
N LEU A 85 -14.87 6.07 0.63
CA LEU A 85 -14.51 5.55 -0.69
C LEU A 85 -14.25 4.05 -0.65
N VAL A 86 -13.49 3.59 0.34
CA VAL A 86 -13.16 2.16 0.44
C VAL A 86 -14.39 1.34 0.84
N GLN A 87 -15.28 1.86 1.67
CA GLN A 87 -16.57 1.20 1.96
C GLN A 87 -17.44 1.09 0.70
N PHE A 88 -17.43 2.12 -0.14
CA PHE A 88 -18.12 2.06 -1.44
C PHE A 88 -17.52 0.97 -2.34
N VAL A 89 -16.19 0.90 -2.43
CA VAL A 89 -15.48 -0.16 -3.19
C VAL A 89 -15.79 -1.55 -2.64
N GLU A 90 -15.85 -1.70 -1.31
CA GLU A 90 -16.20 -2.97 -0.66
C GLU A 90 -17.61 -3.44 -1.05
N MET A 91 -18.60 -2.54 -1.00
CA MET A 91 -19.97 -2.86 -1.44
C MET A 91 -20.01 -3.26 -2.92
N PHE A 92 -19.22 -2.59 -3.76
CA PHE A 92 -19.10 -2.89 -5.17
C PHE A 92 -18.49 -4.30 -5.40
N LEU A 93 -17.37 -4.62 -4.74
CA LEU A 93 -16.73 -5.92 -4.81
C LEU A 93 -17.65 -7.05 -4.32
N LYS A 94 -18.39 -6.83 -3.24
CA LYS A 94 -19.38 -7.79 -2.70
C LYS A 94 -20.48 -8.12 -3.69
N LYS A 95 -20.89 -7.15 -4.50
CA LYS A 95 -21.95 -7.31 -5.49
C LYS A 95 -21.47 -7.96 -6.78
N PHE A 96 -20.30 -7.58 -7.30
CA PHE A 96 -19.82 -7.96 -8.63
C PHE A 96 -18.82 -9.12 -8.61
N MET A 97 -17.99 -9.26 -7.56
CA MET A 97 -16.89 -10.24 -7.52
C MET A 97 -16.94 -11.09 -6.24
N LYS A 98 -18.00 -11.88 -6.09
CA LYS A 98 -18.22 -12.74 -4.90
C LYS A 98 -17.07 -13.72 -4.64
N SER A 99 -16.41 -14.23 -5.68
CA SER A 99 -15.27 -15.15 -5.55
C SER A 99 -14.06 -14.48 -4.92
N LEU A 100 -13.73 -13.23 -5.35
CA LEU A 100 -12.64 -12.46 -4.78
C LEU A 100 -13.00 -11.99 -3.35
N TYR A 101 -14.26 -11.61 -3.13
CA TYR A 101 -14.76 -11.25 -1.80
C TYR A 101 -14.63 -12.41 -0.80
N GLN A 102 -14.95 -13.64 -1.20
CA GLN A 102 -14.81 -14.83 -0.36
C GLN A 102 -13.35 -15.20 -0.09
N ALA A 103 -12.47 -15.01 -1.08
CA ALA A 103 -11.04 -15.27 -0.92
C ALA A 103 -10.35 -14.25 -0.01
N LEU A 104 -10.76 -12.98 -0.07
CA LEU A 104 -10.23 -11.89 0.76
C LEU A 104 -10.96 -11.79 2.12
N GLY A 105 -12.22 -12.20 2.22
CA GLY A 105 -13.07 -12.36 3.41
C GLY A 105 -12.75 -11.44 4.59
N VAL A 106 -12.14 -12.02 5.63
CA VAL A 106 -11.76 -11.33 6.88
C VAL A 106 -10.70 -10.23 6.67
N TYR A 107 -10.01 -10.21 5.52
CA TYR A 107 -8.94 -9.24 5.25
C TYR A 107 -9.43 -7.93 4.60
N LEU A 108 -10.70 -7.83 4.22
CA LEU A 108 -11.27 -6.60 3.67
C LEU A 108 -11.15 -5.40 4.62
N PRO A 109 -11.42 -5.52 5.93
CA PRO A 109 -11.20 -4.43 6.86
C PRO A 109 -9.75 -3.92 6.89
N LEU A 110 -8.76 -4.78 6.57
CA LEU A 110 -7.36 -4.39 6.47
C LEU A 110 -7.05 -3.49 5.25
N ILE A 111 -7.91 -3.49 4.24
CA ILE A 111 -7.82 -2.57 3.10
C ILE A 111 -8.40 -1.21 3.49
N THR A 112 -9.53 -1.21 4.22
CA THR A 112 -10.25 0.03 4.62
C THR A 112 -9.43 0.87 5.58
N THR A 113 -8.73 0.23 6.53
CA THR A 113 -7.89 0.89 7.54
C THR A 113 -6.40 0.88 7.18
N ASN A 114 -6.07 0.75 5.88
CA ASN A 114 -4.69 0.65 5.44
C ASN A 114 -3.96 2.00 5.56
N CYS A 115 -3.02 2.08 6.49
CA CYS A 115 -2.21 3.29 6.72
C CYS A 115 -1.35 3.69 5.51
N ALA A 116 -1.05 2.78 4.57
CA ALA A 116 -0.35 3.13 3.34
C ALA A 116 -1.17 4.07 2.45
N VAL A 117 -2.50 3.87 2.38
CA VAL A 117 -3.39 4.74 1.58
C VAL A 117 -3.34 6.18 2.10
N LEU A 118 -3.47 6.35 3.41
CA LEU A 118 -3.38 7.67 4.05
C LEU A 118 -1.98 8.27 3.92
N GLY A 119 -0.94 7.46 4.14
CA GLY A 119 0.46 7.90 4.04
C GLY A 119 0.80 8.44 2.65
N ILE A 120 0.33 7.80 1.59
CA ILE A 120 0.53 8.25 0.21
C ILE A 120 -0.23 9.56 -0.05
N ALA A 121 -1.47 9.66 0.41
CA ALA A 121 -2.25 10.90 0.27
C ALA A 121 -1.55 12.09 0.94
N LEU A 122 -1.04 11.91 2.16
CA LEU A 122 -0.27 12.94 2.87
C LEU A 122 1.06 13.27 2.17
N THR A 123 1.79 12.26 1.68
CA THR A 123 3.06 12.45 0.97
C THR A 123 2.85 13.22 -0.33
N ASN A 124 1.76 12.97 -1.07
CA ASN A 124 1.43 13.71 -2.28
C ASN A 124 1.21 15.20 -1.99
N VAL A 125 0.55 15.52 -0.88
CA VAL A 125 0.36 16.91 -0.44
C VAL A 125 1.67 17.55 -0.01
N GLN A 126 2.48 16.87 0.81
CA GLN A 126 3.77 17.38 1.29
C GLN A 126 4.74 17.70 0.15
N LYS A 127 4.71 16.89 -0.91
CA LYS A 127 5.54 17.09 -2.11
C LYS A 127 4.91 18.04 -3.13
N ASN A 128 3.75 18.60 -2.84
CA ASN A 128 2.99 19.47 -3.74
C ASN A 128 2.81 18.88 -5.15
N TYR A 129 2.54 17.58 -5.24
CA TYR A 129 2.31 16.92 -6.51
C TYR A 129 0.98 17.36 -7.12
N GLY A 130 1.01 17.66 -8.41
CA GLY A 130 -0.22 17.84 -9.19
C GLY A 130 -1.03 16.53 -9.23
N ILE A 131 -2.33 16.62 -9.56
CA ILE A 131 -3.26 15.48 -9.57
C ILE A 131 -2.67 14.29 -10.36
N LEU A 132 -2.15 14.54 -11.56
CA LEU A 132 -1.58 13.50 -12.42
C LEU A 132 -0.33 12.84 -11.80
N GLN A 133 0.54 13.65 -11.21
CA GLN A 133 1.75 13.15 -10.52
C GLN A 133 1.37 12.38 -9.24
N GLY A 134 0.36 12.84 -8.51
CA GLY A 134 -0.15 12.17 -7.32
C GLY A 134 -0.76 10.80 -7.62
N VAL A 135 -1.53 10.69 -8.70
CA VAL A 135 -2.08 9.40 -9.17
C VAL A 135 -0.96 8.47 -9.62
N GLY A 136 0.02 9.00 -10.40
CA GLY A 136 1.19 8.23 -10.83
C GLY A 136 2.02 7.72 -9.64
N ASN A 137 2.27 8.57 -8.66
CA ASN A 137 2.95 8.19 -7.41
C ASN A 137 2.16 7.12 -6.63
N GLY A 138 0.85 7.27 -6.53
CA GLY A 138 -0.03 6.29 -5.88
C GLY A 138 0.03 4.92 -6.57
N PHE A 139 -0.05 4.88 -7.89
CA PHE A 139 0.07 3.65 -8.66
C PHE A 139 1.44 2.98 -8.48
N ALA A 140 2.52 3.76 -8.58
CA ALA A 140 3.89 3.27 -8.42
C ALA A 140 4.14 2.68 -7.03
N THR A 141 3.69 3.38 -6.00
CA THR A 141 3.86 2.94 -4.61
C THR A 141 3.05 1.67 -4.34
N ALA A 142 1.84 1.57 -4.88
CA ALA A 142 1.00 0.38 -4.74
C ALA A 142 1.57 -0.83 -5.52
N ALA A 143 2.21 -0.60 -6.66
CA ALA A 143 2.96 -1.65 -7.38
C ALA A 143 4.16 -2.14 -6.54
N GLY A 144 4.92 -1.22 -5.93
CA GLY A 144 6.00 -1.56 -5.00
C GLY A 144 5.53 -2.35 -3.79
N PHE A 145 4.38 -1.98 -3.21
CA PHE A 145 3.72 -2.74 -2.15
C PHE A 145 3.42 -4.17 -2.59
N THR A 146 2.84 -4.33 -3.80
CA THR A 146 2.47 -5.63 -4.34
C THR A 146 3.68 -6.53 -4.56
N ILE A 147 4.78 -5.99 -5.09
CA ILE A 147 6.04 -6.73 -5.25
C ILE A 147 6.55 -7.20 -3.89
N ALA A 148 6.59 -6.32 -2.91
CA ALA A 148 7.09 -6.63 -1.57
C ALA A 148 6.26 -7.74 -0.89
N ILE A 149 4.91 -7.67 -0.95
CA ILE A 149 4.05 -8.69 -0.31
C ILE A 149 4.14 -10.05 -1.01
N VAL A 150 4.28 -10.08 -2.33
CA VAL A 150 4.44 -11.33 -3.10
C VAL A 150 5.79 -11.98 -2.78
N ILE A 151 6.88 -11.21 -2.69
CA ILE A 151 8.20 -11.72 -2.29
C ILE A 151 8.13 -12.31 -0.88
N LEU A 152 7.54 -11.59 0.08
CA LEU A 152 7.38 -12.10 1.44
C LEU A 152 6.54 -13.39 1.47
N ALA A 153 5.46 -13.47 0.70
CA ALA A 153 4.62 -14.65 0.61
C ALA A 153 5.40 -15.85 0.06
N GLY A 154 6.19 -15.65 -1.00
CA GLY A 154 7.04 -16.70 -1.57
C GLY A 154 8.12 -17.21 -0.59
N ILE A 155 8.73 -16.31 0.18
CA ILE A 155 9.68 -16.69 1.23
C ILE A 155 8.97 -17.51 2.32
N ARG A 156 7.78 -17.08 2.75
CA ARG A 156 7.00 -17.78 3.78
C ARG A 156 6.55 -19.17 3.34
N GLU A 157 6.14 -19.33 2.07
CA GLU A 157 5.81 -20.65 1.52
C GLU A 157 7.01 -21.59 1.55
N LYS A 158 8.20 -21.10 1.19
CA LYS A 158 9.44 -21.89 1.28
C LYS A 158 9.84 -22.22 2.71
N MET A 159 9.69 -21.26 3.62
CA MET A 159 10.03 -21.49 5.04
C MET A 159 9.11 -22.51 5.73
N ALA A 160 7.90 -22.72 5.22
CA ALA A 160 6.96 -23.70 5.79
C ALA A 160 7.48 -25.14 5.72
N TYR A 161 8.44 -25.44 4.82
CA TYR A 161 9.06 -26.75 4.66
C TYR A 161 10.36 -26.92 5.45
N ASN A 162 10.84 -25.87 6.12
CA ASN A 162 12.09 -25.92 6.89
C ASN A 162 11.83 -26.19 8.36
N ASP A 163 12.78 -26.90 9.01
CA ASP A 163 12.78 -27.10 10.46
C ASP A 163 13.16 -25.80 11.18
N ILE A 164 12.15 -25.12 11.68
CA ILE A 164 12.30 -23.88 12.44
C ILE A 164 12.11 -24.22 13.92
N PRO A 165 13.01 -23.77 14.84
CA PRO A 165 12.83 -23.93 16.28
C PRO A 165 11.46 -23.39 16.74
N GLU A 166 10.83 -24.07 17.67
CA GLU A 166 9.46 -23.75 18.10
C GLU A 166 9.30 -22.30 18.60
N SER A 167 10.34 -21.75 19.22
CA SER A 167 10.37 -20.37 19.72
C SER A 167 10.26 -19.32 18.61
N PHE A 168 10.63 -19.65 17.38
CA PHE A 168 10.60 -18.74 16.22
C PHE A 168 9.43 -19.03 15.26
N LYS A 169 8.70 -20.12 15.46
CA LYS A 169 7.55 -20.45 14.61
C LYS A 169 6.47 -19.37 14.70
N GLY A 170 5.91 -19.00 13.55
CA GLY A 170 4.78 -18.06 13.44
C GLY A 170 5.19 -16.61 13.14
N MET A 171 4.73 -15.66 13.94
CA MET A 171 4.98 -14.23 13.70
C MET A 171 6.45 -13.80 13.86
N PRO A 172 7.25 -14.32 14.81
CA PRO A 172 8.62 -13.86 14.97
C PRO A 172 9.47 -14.03 13.72
N ILE A 173 9.43 -15.21 13.08
CA ILE A 173 10.21 -15.45 11.86
C ILE A 173 9.78 -14.57 10.69
N VAL A 174 8.50 -14.25 10.61
CA VAL A 174 7.98 -13.35 9.57
C VAL A 174 8.50 -11.93 9.76
N LEU A 175 8.57 -11.45 11.01
CA LEU A 175 9.10 -10.12 11.31
C LEU A 175 10.62 -10.06 11.04
N ILE A 176 11.38 -11.11 11.38
CA ILE A 176 12.81 -11.20 11.05
C ILE A 176 12.99 -11.15 9.52
N THR A 177 12.20 -11.92 8.78
CA THR A 177 12.26 -11.94 7.32
C THR A 177 11.92 -10.57 6.73
N ALA A 178 10.88 -9.91 7.23
CA ALA A 178 10.53 -8.57 6.81
C ALA A 178 11.63 -7.54 7.09
N GLY A 179 12.28 -7.67 8.26
CA GLY A 179 13.43 -6.82 8.61
C GLY A 179 14.63 -7.03 7.69
N LEU A 180 14.95 -8.28 7.35
CA LEU A 180 16.02 -8.60 6.41
C LEU A 180 15.70 -8.09 5.00
N MET A 181 14.43 -8.20 4.57
CA MET A 181 13.97 -7.59 3.31
C MET A 181 14.12 -6.07 3.32
N ALA A 182 13.78 -5.41 4.44
CA ALA A 182 13.93 -3.96 4.58
C ALA A 182 15.40 -3.54 4.45
N ILE A 183 16.34 -4.27 5.07
CA ILE A 183 17.78 -4.02 4.94
C ILE A 183 18.23 -4.21 3.48
N ALA A 184 17.78 -5.26 2.81
CA ALA A 184 18.11 -5.51 1.40
C ALA A 184 17.60 -4.37 0.48
N PHE A 185 16.38 -3.88 0.71
CA PHE A 185 15.82 -2.75 -0.03
C PHE A 185 16.49 -1.41 0.30
N CYS A 186 17.00 -1.25 1.52
CA CYS A 186 17.77 -0.07 1.89
C CYS A 186 19.07 0.07 1.06
N GLY A 187 19.62 -1.05 0.57
CA GLY A 187 20.77 -1.04 -0.36
C GLY A 187 20.48 -0.35 -1.70
N PHE A 188 19.22 -0.22 -2.11
CA PHE A 188 18.85 0.52 -3.31
C PHE A 188 18.72 2.03 -3.09
N SER A 189 18.67 2.49 -1.84
CA SER A 189 18.45 3.92 -1.51
C SER A 189 19.64 4.83 -1.89
N GLY A 190 20.76 4.27 -2.31
CA GLY A 190 21.94 5.04 -2.75
C GLY A 190 22.13 5.10 -4.28
N LEU A 191 21.18 4.58 -5.08
CA LEU A 191 21.30 4.45 -6.53
C LEU A 191 20.73 5.65 -7.32
N LEU A 192 20.03 6.55 -6.68
CA LEU A 192 19.45 7.78 -7.21
C LEU A 192 19.77 8.92 -6.23
#